data_5772eeca6dad2272987ce7151964457c
#
_entry.id   5772eeca6dad2272987ce7151964457c
#
_cell.length_a   1.000
_cell.length_b   1.000
_cell.length_c   1.000
_cell.angle_alpha   90.00
_cell.angle_beta   90.00
_cell.angle_gamma   90.00
#
_symmetry.space_group_name_H-M   'P 1'
#
loop_
_entity.id
_entity.type
_entity.pdbx_description
1 polymer ?
#
loop_
_entity_poly.entity_id
_entity_poly.type
_entity_poly.pdbx_seq_one_letter_code
_entity_poly.pdbx_strand_id
1 'polypeptide(L)'
;MRGIMKKFAVLMLALASLGAMTGCDDDDDSVKVPAAVQDTFGRMFPGAGHVEWAGKQGYLVAEFREGGTDMQAWFDAAGKWYMTEEDVPYALLPQAVRTAFESGEYAAWHVDDADKLTREGLETVYVLEVEQRDAEYELVYSEDGVLLRAVPDADGDRDHGDMLPQELPQAVKDFIGRKYPGARIVDAEREKGGLEVEIIDGRTPREVYFGAGDAWLRTKTEVRRSEVPAAVMQAFQTSQYAGWEIDDIDHYDSPER
;
A
#
# COMPACT_ATOMS: atom_id res chain seq x y z
N MET A 1 4.30 -5.01 29.97
CA MET A 1 3.29 -4.00 30.29
C MET A 1 3.96 -2.64 30.39
N ARG A 2 4.03 -1.92 29.33
CA ARG A 2 4.16 -0.45 29.19
C ARG A 2 4.14 -0.19 27.70
N GLY A 3 2.95 0.14 27.17
CA GLY A 3 2.81 0.66 25.82
C GLY A 3 3.63 1.95 25.73
N ILE A 4 4.59 1.95 24.86
CA ILE A 4 5.33 3.16 24.50
C ILE A 4 4.55 3.79 23.37
N MET A 5 3.68 4.74 23.72
CA MET A 5 3.17 5.68 22.73
C MET A 5 4.38 6.39 22.13
N LYS A 6 4.71 6.06 20.89
CA LYS A 6 5.66 6.84 20.11
C LYS A 6 5.02 8.22 19.87
N LYS A 7 5.42 9.20 20.68
CA LYS A 7 5.07 10.60 20.50
C LYS A 7 5.90 11.11 19.33
N PHE A 8 5.25 11.56 18.28
CA PHE A 8 5.89 12.37 17.26
C PHE A 8 6.62 13.54 17.93
N ALA A 9 7.94 13.47 17.97
CA ALA A 9 8.79 14.52 18.52
C ALA A 9 9.23 15.43 17.37
N VAL A 10 8.45 16.45 17.09
CA VAL A 10 8.91 17.60 16.31
C VAL A 10 10.05 18.24 17.11
N LEU A 11 11.28 18.08 16.62
CA LEU A 11 12.48 18.69 17.18
C LEU A 11 12.49 20.19 16.84
N MET A 12 11.92 20.99 17.70
CA MET A 12 12.11 22.46 17.68
C MET A 12 13.49 22.79 18.19
N LEU A 13 14.41 23.15 17.31
CA LEU A 13 15.71 23.72 17.67
C LEU A 13 15.51 25.23 17.94
N ALA A 14 15.37 25.60 19.21
CA ALA A 14 15.33 27.01 19.62
C ALA A 14 16.75 27.57 19.66
N LEU A 15 17.11 28.41 18.70
CA LEU A 15 18.25 29.34 18.85
C LEU A 15 17.73 30.71 19.30
N ALA A 16 18.06 31.06 20.54
CA ALA A 16 17.82 32.39 21.05
C ALA A 16 18.94 33.32 20.57
N SER A 17 18.57 34.35 19.78
CA SER A 17 19.38 35.55 19.61
C SER A 17 18.50 36.79 19.75
N LEU A 18 18.83 37.64 20.73
CA LEU A 18 18.22 38.95 20.94
C LEU A 18 18.53 39.87 19.74
N GLY A 19 17.50 40.50 19.21
CA GLY A 19 17.61 41.61 18.29
C GLY A 19 16.25 42.20 18.03
N ALA A 20 15.93 43.36 18.65
CA ALA A 20 14.70 44.11 18.40
C ALA A 20 14.66 44.63 16.95
N MET A 21 13.51 44.47 16.27
CA MET A 21 12.77 45.50 15.56
C MET A 21 11.66 44.90 14.69
N THR A 22 10.43 45.25 15.03
CA THR A 22 9.24 45.51 14.18
C THR A 22 9.23 44.93 12.76
N GLY A 23 8.42 43.89 12.60
CA GLY A 23 7.96 43.35 11.34
C GLY A 23 7.03 42.19 11.67
N CYS A 24 5.71 42.41 11.63
CA CYS A 24 4.75 41.33 11.60
C CYS A 24 4.89 40.71 10.20
N ASP A 25 5.59 39.58 10.13
CA ASP A 25 5.36 38.54 9.14
C ASP A 25 5.05 37.30 9.99
N ASP A 26 3.76 37.03 10.10
CA ASP A 26 3.27 35.73 10.54
C ASP A 26 3.63 34.75 9.41
N ASP A 27 4.81 34.16 9.47
CA ASP A 27 5.15 32.93 8.75
C ASP A 27 4.35 31.80 9.45
N ASP A 28 3.05 31.83 9.18
CA ASP A 28 2.12 30.74 9.49
C ASP A 28 2.37 29.71 8.37
N ASP A 29 3.24 28.72 8.62
CA ASP A 29 3.50 27.56 7.75
C ASP A 29 2.25 26.66 7.63
N SER A 30 1.07 27.18 7.94
CA SER A 30 -0.20 26.47 7.80
C SER A 30 -0.51 26.23 6.32
N VAL A 31 -0.65 24.95 5.97
CA VAL A 31 -1.03 24.55 4.61
C VAL A 31 -2.39 25.16 4.29
N LYS A 32 -2.45 25.96 3.21
CA LYS A 32 -3.72 26.56 2.76
C LYS A 32 -4.60 25.50 2.11
N VAL A 33 -5.63 25.07 2.82
CA VAL A 33 -6.58 24.05 2.36
C VAL A 33 -7.71 24.71 1.54
N PRO A 34 -7.90 24.34 0.25
CA PRO A 34 -9.00 24.82 -0.56
C PRO A 34 -10.38 24.44 0.01
N ALA A 35 -11.39 25.29 -0.21
CA ALA A 35 -12.76 25.02 0.25
C ALA A 35 -13.31 23.69 -0.28
N ALA A 36 -13.00 23.33 -1.53
CA ALA A 36 -13.43 22.06 -2.12
C ALA A 36 -12.90 20.83 -1.34
N VAL A 37 -11.66 20.90 -0.84
CA VAL A 37 -11.06 19.85 -0.01
C VAL A 37 -11.76 19.79 1.35
N GLN A 38 -11.94 20.94 2.01
CA GLN A 38 -12.64 21.02 3.29
C GLN A 38 -14.08 20.49 3.20
N ASP A 39 -14.80 20.84 2.12
CA ASP A 39 -16.16 20.37 1.88
C ASP A 39 -16.22 18.85 1.65
N THR A 40 -15.25 18.26 0.93
CA THR A 40 -15.19 16.82 0.73
C THR A 40 -14.83 16.11 2.02
N PHE A 41 -13.80 16.57 2.72
CA PHE A 41 -13.39 16.04 4.00
C PHE A 41 -14.53 16.06 5.03
N GLY A 42 -15.20 17.21 5.21
CA GLY A 42 -16.31 17.34 6.16
C GLY A 42 -17.53 16.46 5.83
N ARG A 43 -17.75 16.11 4.55
CA ARG A 43 -18.80 15.15 4.18
C ARG A 43 -18.39 13.71 4.46
N MET A 44 -17.10 13.36 4.25
CA MET A 44 -16.60 12.00 4.45
C MET A 44 -16.41 11.68 5.92
N PHE A 45 -15.91 12.65 6.68
CA PHE A 45 -15.52 12.47 8.08
C PHE A 45 -16.23 13.48 9.01
N PRO A 46 -17.56 13.37 9.17
CA PRO A 46 -18.33 14.35 9.96
C PRO A 46 -18.03 14.29 11.46
N GLY A 47 -17.40 13.23 11.94
CA GLY A 47 -16.99 13.05 13.33
C GLY A 47 -15.53 13.36 13.60
N ALA A 48 -14.79 13.85 12.60
CA ALA A 48 -13.36 14.11 12.72
C ALA A 48 -13.07 15.20 13.77
N GLY A 49 -12.10 14.92 14.64
CA GLY A 49 -11.54 15.86 15.60
C GLY A 49 -10.02 15.92 15.49
N HIS A 50 -9.43 16.99 16.02
CA HIS A 50 -7.96 17.19 16.00
C HIS A 50 -7.37 17.16 14.58
N VAL A 51 -8.02 17.87 13.63
CA VAL A 51 -7.63 17.84 12.23
C VAL A 51 -6.42 18.74 12.03
N GLU A 52 -5.34 18.14 11.51
CA GLU A 52 -4.13 18.83 11.06
C GLU A 52 -3.96 18.59 9.55
N TRP A 53 -3.39 19.57 8.85
CA TRP A 53 -3.23 19.49 7.41
C TRP A 53 -1.76 19.61 7.02
N ALA A 54 -1.31 18.69 6.18
CA ALA A 54 0.03 18.69 5.61
C ALA A 54 -0.01 18.65 4.07
N GLY A 55 1.04 19.13 3.43
CA GLY A 55 1.28 18.92 2.01
C GLY A 55 2.30 17.80 1.84
N LYS A 56 1.91 16.68 1.25
CA LYS A 56 2.79 15.53 0.98
C LYS A 56 2.70 15.14 -0.50
N GLN A 57 3.83 15.05 -1.20
CA GLN A 57 3.90 14.56 -2.60
C GLN A 57 2.95 15.26 -3.59
N GLY A 58 2.55 16.52 -3.31
CA GLY A 58 1.62 17.29 -4.14
C GLY A 58 0.14 17.11 -3.78
N TYR A 59 -0.16 16.32 -2.77
CA TYR A 59 -1.48 16.15 -2.18
C TYR A 59 -1.64 16.97 -0.90
N LEU A 60 -2.89 17.13 -0.50
CA LEU A 60 -3.28 17.65 0.81
C LEU A 60 -3.71 16.47 1.68
N VAL A 61 -3.03 16.31 2.80
CA VAL A 61 -3.26 15.22 3.74
C VAL A 61 -3.87 15.78 5.01
N ALA A 62 -5.05 15.27 5.38
CA ALA A 62 -5.63 15.51 6.68
C ALA A 62 -5.20 14.40 7.63
N GLU A 63 -4.57 14.75 8.73
CA GLU A 63 -4.32 13.86 9.87
C GLU A 63 -5.37 14.21 10.94
N PHE A 64 -6.13 13.21 11.39
CA PHE A 64 -7.27 13.45 12.28
C PHE A 64 -7.62 12.22 13.10
N ARG A 65 -8.52 12.41 14.06
CA ARG A 65 -9.07 11.32 14.85
C ARG A 65 -10.58 11.24 14.70
N GLU A 66 -11.10 10.04 14.38
CA GLU A 66 -12.53 9.77 14.35
C GLU A 66 -12.86 8.48 15.13
N GLY A 67 -13.86 8.54 16.01
CA GLY A 67 -14.25 7.38 16.81
C GLY A 67 -13.18 6.86 17.78
N GLY A 68 -12.08 7.58 17.98
CA GLY A 68 -10.95 7.18 18.81
C GLY A 68 -9.80 6.56 18.02
N THR A 69 -9.94 6.40 16.71
CA THR A 69 -8.94 5.89 15.76
C THR A 69 -8.18 7.05 15.13
N ASP A 70 -6.88 6.94 15.01
CA ASP A 70 -6.02 7.85 14.26
C ASP A 70 -6.14 7.52 12.77
N MET A 71 -6.26 8.56 11.93
CA MET A 71 -6.54 8.42 10.51
C MET A 71 -5.79 9.46 9.69
N GLN A 72 -5.48 9.12 8.43
CA GLN A 72 -5.01 10.06 7.42
C GLN A 72 -5.90 9.97 6.17
N ALA A 73 -6.18 11.12 5.54
CA ALA A 73 -6.93 11.14 4.28
C ALA A 73 -6.28 12.06 3.25
N TRP A 74 -6.13 11.57 2.03
CA TRP A 74 -5.38 12.17 0.94
C TRP A 74 -6.30 12.74 -0.13
N PHE A 75 -6.07 14.02 -0.50
CA PHE A 75 -6.88 14.75 -1.47
C PHE A 75 -6.01 15.50 -2.47
N ASP A 76 -6.48 15.68 -3.69
CA ASP A 76 -5.90 16.69 -4.56
C ASP A 76 -6.46 18.10 -4.25
N ALA A 77 -5.88 19.12 -4.85
CA ALA A 77 -6.31 20.50 -4.65
C ALA A 77 -7.73 20.80 -5.18
N ALA A 78 -8.30 19.93 -6.00
CA ALA A 78 -9.68 20.05 -6.50
C ALA A 78 -10.69 19.41 -5.53
N GLY A 79 -10.22 18.75 -4.48
CA GLY A 79 -11.05 18.08 -3.48
C GLY A 79 -11.43 16.64 -3.84
N LYS A 80 -10.75 16.04 -4.83
CA LYS A 80 -10.89 14.62 -5.09
C LYS A 80 -10.15 13.84 -4.01
N TRP A 81 -10.84 12.88 -3.38
CA TRP A 81 -10.28 11.93 -2.43
C TRP A 81 -9.57 10.79 -3.17
N TYR A 82 -8.47 10.31 -2.61
CA TYR A 82 -7.66 9.23 -3.17
C TYR A 82 -7.52 8.06 -2.21
N MET A 83 -7.19 8.31 -0.96
CA MET A 83 -6.89 7.28 0.02
C MET A 83 -7.29 7.72 1.44
N THR A 84 -7.67 6.76 2.25
CA THR A 84 -7.76 6.88 3.71
C THR A 84 -6.98 5.73 4.32
N GLU A 85 -6.11 6.08 5.24
CA GLU A 85 -5.38 5.20 6.13
C GLU A 85 -6.03 5.26 7.51
N GLU A 86 -6.19 4.12 8.15
CA GLU A 86 -6.84 3.96 9.45
C GLU A 86 -5.99 3.00 10.28
N ASP A 87 -5.44 3.49 11.39
CA ASP A 87 -4.75 2.64 12.39
C ASP A 87 -5.74 1.63 12.97
N VAL A 88 -5.42 0.35 12.85
CA VAL A 88 -6.29 -0.75 13.26
C VAL A 88 -5.57 -1.63 14.28
N PRO A 89 -6.04 -1.69 15.51
CA PRO A 89 -5.51 -2.64 16.47
C PRO A 89 -5.53 -4.08 15.91
N TYR A 90 -4.42 -4.81 16.03
CA TYR A 90 -4.30 -6.19 15.51
C TYR A 90 -5.52 -7.08 15.81
N ALA A 91 -6.10 -6.97 16.99
CA ALA A 91 -7.27 -7.75 17.40
C ALA A 91 -8.55 -7.43 16.60
N LEU A 92 -8.61 -6.26 15.95
CA LEU A 92 -9.73 -5.79 15.15
C LEU A 92 -9.54 -6.03 13.64
N LEU A 93 -8.37 -6.49 13.21
CA LEU A 93 -8.16 -6.94 11.82
C LEU A 93 -9.15 -8.03 11.43
N PRO A 94 -9.52 -8.14 10.14
CA PRO A 94 -10.33 -9.25 9.65
C PRO A 94 -9.75 -10.60 10.07
N GLN A 95 -10.61 -11.53 10.46
CA GLN A 95 -10.16 -12.86 10.89
C GLN A 95 -9.33 -13.55 9.80
N ALA A 96 -9.65 -13.34 8.54
CA ALA A 96 -8.93 -13.94 7.42
C ALA A 96 -7.47 -13.45 7.36
N VAL A 97 -7.24 -12.13 7.56
CA VAL A 97 -5.89 -11.53 7.63
C VAL A 97 -5.11 -12.11 8.80
N ARG A 98 -5.68 -12.11 10.01
CA ARG A 98 -5.01 -12.69 11.19
C ARG A 98 -4.68 -14.16 11.00
N THR A 99 -5.61 -14.95 10.44
CA THR A 99 -5.38 -16.37 10.17
C THR A 99 -4.27 -16.58 9.14
N ALA A 100 -4.23 -15.76 8.09
CA ALA A 100 -3.18 -15.83 7.09
C ALA A 100 -1.81 -15.49 7.67
N PHE A 101 -1.71 -14.41 8.46
CA PHE A 101 -0.49 -14.04 9.16
C PHE A 101 -0.03 -15.14 10.12
N GLU A 102 -0.91 -15.59 11.03
CA GLU A 102 -0.60 -16.59 12.07
C GLU A 102 -0.21 -17.97 11.53
N SER A 103 -0.59 -18.29 10.29
CA SER A 103 -0.23 -19.54 9.59
C SER A 103 0.83 -19.36 8.51
N GLY A 104 1.27 -18.14 8.27
CA GLY A 104 2.23 -17.78 7.23
C GLY A 104 3.69 -17.85 7.66
N GLU A 105 4.57 -17.46 6.78
CA GLU A 105 6.02 -17.40 6.99
C GLU A 105 6.42 -16.48 8.15
N TYR A 106 5.69 -15.38 8.30
CA TYR A 106 5.95 -14.33 9.31
C TYR A 106 5.23 -14.57 10.64
N ALA A 107 4.62 -15.74 10.87
CA ALA A 107 3.83 -16.05 12.08
C ALA A 107 4.57 -15.86 13.41
N ALA A 108 5.90 -15.96 13.40
CA ALA A 108 6.74 -15.79 14.58
C ALA A 108 7.28 -14.37 14.76
N TRP A 109 6.92 -13.44 13.87
CA TRP A 109 7.35 -12.04 13.92
C TRP A 109 6.41 -11.24 14.83
N HIS A 110 6.95 -10.18 15.42
CA HIS A 110 6.15 -9.24 16.19
C HIS A 110 5.42 -8.29 15.24
N VAL A 111 4.14 -8.08 15.43
CA VAL A 111 3.40 -7.01 14.74
C VAL A 111 3.55 -5.74 15.57
N ASP A 112 4.20 -4.73 15.03
CA ASP A 112 4.39 -3.42 15.66
C ASP A 112 3.18 -2.52 15.39
N ASP A 113 2.74 -2.48 14.13
CA ASP A 113 1.59 -1.68 13.72
C ASP A 113 0.74 -2.38 12.64
N ALA A 114 -0.48 -1.90 12.43
CA ALA A 114 -1.35 -2.39 11.38
C ALA A 114 -2.32 -1.31 10.90
N ASP A 115 -2.33 -1.10 9.58
CA ASP A 115 -3.15 -0.12 8.90
C ASP A 115 -4.14 -0.74 7.94
N LYS A 116 -5.29 -0.07 7.82
CA LYS A 116 -6.26 -0.34 6.77
C LYS A 116 -6.22 0.77 5.75
N LEU A 117 -5.89 0.44 4.52
CA LEU A 117 -5.89 1.37 3.41
C LEU A 117 -7.14 1.19 2.55
N THR A 118 -7.99 2.22 2.53
CA THR A 118 -9.13 2.33 1.62
C THR A 118 -8.76 3.32 0.53
N ARG A 119 -8.86 2.90 -0.75
CA ARG A 119 -8.36 3.65 -1.90
C ARG A 119 -9.42 3.75 -3.00
N GLU A 120 -9.46 4.88 -3.72
CA GLU A 120 -10.46 5.06 -4.77
C GLU A 120 -10.30 4.04 -5.90
N GLY A 121 -11.32 3.21 -6.11
CA GLY A 121 -11.38 2.26 -7.23
C GLY A 121 -10.48 1.03 -7.10
N LEU A 122 -9.83 0.84 -5.97
CA LEU A 122 -8.99 -0.32 -5.67
C LEU A 122 -9.57 -1.14 -4.50
N GLU A 123 -9.09 -2.35 -4.38
CA GLU A 123 -9.36 -3.22 -3.22
C GLU A 123 -8.84 -2.59 -1.94
N THR A 124 -9.60 -2.74 -0.85
CA THR A 124 -9.11 -2.40 0.50
C THR A 124 -8.03 -3.41 0.90
N VAL A 125 -6.91 -2.89 1.41
CA VAL A 125 -5.82 -3.73 1.90
C VAL A 125 -5.51 -3.42 3.36
N TYR A 126 -4.83 -4.35 4.02
CA TYR A 126 -4.31 -4.23 5.36
C TYR A 126 -2.80 -4.37 5.30
N VAL A 127 -2.10 -3.40 5.82
CA VAL A 127 -0.65 -3.39 5.93
C VAL A 127 -0.29 -3.73 7.36
N LEU A 128 0.56 -4.71 7.57
CA LEU A 128 1.08 -5.08 8.87
C LEU A 128 2.58 -4.77 8.88
N GLU A 129 3.01 -3.89 9.75
CA GLU A 129 4.42 -3.71 10.07
C GLU A 129 4.86 -4.81 11.03
N VAL A 130 5.84 -5.58 10.62
CA VAL A 130 6.31 -6.72 11.40
C VAL A 130 7.81 -6.66 11.59
N GLU A 131 8.27 -6.98 12.81
CA GLU A 131 9.68 -6.97 13.15
C GLU A 131 10.17 -8.31 13.72
N GLN A 132 11.38 -8.68 13.37
CA GLN A 132 12.10 -9.75 14.03
C GLN A 132 13.59 -9.45 14.07
N ARG A 133 14.17 -9.28 15.26
CA ARG A 133 15.55 -8.84 15.49
C ARG A 133 15.84 -7.47 14.86
N ASP A 134 16.68 -7.46 13.79
CA ASP A 134 17.06 -6.24 13.07
C ASP A 134 16.39 -6.16 11.69
N ALA A 135 15.40 -7.00 11.41
CA ALA A 135 14.66 -7.03 10.16
C ALA A 135 13.22 -6.57 10.38
N GLU A 136 12.78 -5.65 9.54
CA GLU A 136 11.44 -5.09 9.52
C GLU A 136 10.84 -5.28 8.13
N TYR A 137 9.53 -5.63 8.06
CA TYR A 137 8.80 -5.83 6.81
C TYR A 137 7.41 -5.24 6.90
N GLU A 138 6.94 -4.71 5.79
CA GLU A 138 5.52 -4.45 5.55
C GLU A 138 4.90 -5.62 4.82
N LEU A 139 3.84 -6.18 5.40
CA LEU A 139 3.07 -7.27 4.81
C LEU A 139 1.72 -6.74 4.36
N VAL A 140 1.47 -6.75 3.06
CA VAL A 140 0.21 -6.27 2.49
C VAL A 140 -0.74 -7.44 2.27
N TYR A 141 -1.90 -7.39 2.90
CA TYR A 141 -2.95 -8.41 2.79
C TYR A 141 -4.24 -7.82 2.19
N SER A 142 -4.93 -8.60 1.37
CA SER A 142 -6.33 -8.33 1.07
C SER A 142 -7.25 -8.64 2.26
N GLU A 143 -8.48 -8.11 2.26
CA GLU A 143 -9.45 -8.35 3.34
C GLU A 143 -9.76 -9.83 3.58
N ASP A 144 -9.69 -10.67 2.53
CA ASP A 144 -9.88 -12.12 2.61
C ASP A 144 -8.58 -12.91 2.93
N GLY A 145 -7.50 -12.20 3.34
CA GLY A 145 -6.28 -12.79 3.84
C GLY A 145 -5.38 -13.40 2.77
N VAL A 146 -5.36 -12.82 1.57
CA VAL A 146 -4.34 -13.14 0.57
C VAL A 146 -3.14 -12.23 0.82
N LEU A 147 -1.96 -12.80 1.09
CA LEU A 147 -0.71 -12.02 1.12
C LEU A 147 -0.40 -11.60 -0.32
N LEU A 148 -0.27 -10.30 -0.53
CA LEU A 148 -0.03 -9.69 -1.84
C LEU A 148 1.44 -9.43 -2.05
N ARG A 149 2.08 -8.86 -1.05
CA ARG A 149 3.52 -8.58 -1.05
C ARG A 149 4.07 -8.52 0.36
N ALA A 150 5.37 -8.75 0.47
CA ALA A 150 6.16 -8.54 1.67
C ALA A 150 7.37 -7.69 1.26
N VAL A 151 7.46 -6.46 1.77
CA VAL A 151 8.50 -5.49 1.40
C VAL A 151 9.37 -5.24 2.62
N PRO A 152 10.72 -5.34 2.51
CA PRO A 152 11.59 -4.93 3.60
C PRO A 152 11.37 -3.45 3.91
N ASP A 153 11.07 -3.13 5.15
CA ASP A 153 11.01 -1.75 5.61
C ASP A 153 12.38 -1.34 6.15
N ALA A 154 13.06 -0.46 5.40
CA ALA A 154 14.38 0.02 5.78
C ALA A 154 14.34 1.30 6.62
N ASP A 155 13.23 2.01 6.62
CA ASP A 155 13.13 3.37 7.14
C ASP A 155 12.20 3.50 8.36
N GLY A 156 11.39 2.47 8.66
CA GLY A 156 10.61 2.33 9.91
C GLY A 156 9.57 3.41 10.19
N ASP A 157 9.14 4.16 9.18
CA ASP A 157 8.13 5.24 9.33
C ASP A 157 7.63 5.68 7.95
N ARG A 158 7.02 4.74 7.21
CA ARG A 158 6.45 5.06 5.89
C ARG A 158 5.03 5.59 6.04
N ASP A 159 4.81 6.78 5.48
CA ASP A 159 3.46 7.08 5.04
C ASP A 159 3.18 6.28 3.76
N HIS A 160 2.03 5.65 3.63
CA HIS A 160 1.65 4.82 2.47
C HIS A 160 1.36 5.65 1.20
N GLY A 161 2.02 6.80 1.03
CA GLY A 161 1.88 7.66 -0.13
C GLY A 161 2.32 7.04 -1.45
N ASP A 162 3.15 6.00 -1.41
CA ASP A 162 3.52 5.16 -2.55
C ASP A 162 2.37 4.26 -3.01
N MET A 163 1.39 4.00 -2.14
CA MET A 163 0.19 3.20 -2.44
C MET A 163 -1.00 4.03 -2.94
N LEU A 164 -0.81 5.32 -3.25
CA LEU A 164 -1.86 6.17 -3.80
C LEU A 164 -2.34 5.64 -5.15
N PRO A 165 -3.69 5.54 -5.35
CA PRO A 165 -4.23 4.95 -6.56
C PRO A 165 -3.88 5.76 -7.79
N GLN A 166 -3.44 5.07 -8.85
CA GLN A 166 -3.26 5.66 -10.17
C GLN A 166 -4.50 5.47 -11.04
N GLU A 167 -4.79 6.46 -11.90
CA GLU A 167 -5.91 6.33 -12.83
C GLU A 167 -5.60 5.28 -13.90
N LEU A 168 -6.45 4.25 -13.94
CA LEU A 168 -6.37 3.16 -14.92
C LEU A 168 -7.15 3.51 -16.18
N PRO A 169 -6.53 3.38 -17.37
CA PRO A 169 -7.25 3.49 -18.65
C PRO A 169 -8.42 2.50 -18.73
N GLN A 170 -9.53 2.93 -19.33
CA GLN A 170 -10.71 2.06 -19.48
C GLN A 170 -10.38 0.77 -20.26
N ALA A 171 -9.51 0.87 -21.27
CA ALA A 171 -9.07 -0.30 -22.03
C ALA A 171 -8.39 -1.38 -21.17
N VAL A 172 -7.61 -0.96 -20.18
CA VAL A 172 -6.95 -1.84 -19.19
C VAL A 172 -7.99 -2.51 -18.30
N LYS A 173 -8.93 -1.73 -17.74
CA LYS A 173 -10.04 -2.27 -16.91
C LYS A 173 -10.88 -3.28 -17.70
N ASP A 174 -11.21 -2.97 -18.95
CA ASP A 174 -11.97 -3.85 -19.83
C ASP A 174 -11.19 -5.14 -20.16
N PHE A 175 -9.87 -5.05 -20.36
CA PHE A 175 -9.04 -6.22 -20.58
C PHE A 175 -9.04 -7.15 -19.37
N ILE A 176 -8.77 -6.57 -18.18
CA ILE A 176 -8.75 -7.33 -16.93
C ILE A 176 -10.11 -8.00 -16.70
N GLY A 177 -11.22 -7.27 -16.83
CA GLY A 177 -12.56 -7.81 -16.65
C GLY A 177 -12.94 -8.93 -17.63
N ARG A 178 -12.38 -8.92 -18.86
CA ARG A 178 -12.61 -10.00 -19.84
C ARG A 178 -11.70 -11.21 -19.60
N LYS A 179 -10.43 -10.99 -19.29
CA LYS A 179 -9.44 -12.07 -19.12
C LYS A 179 -9.53 -12.74 -17.75
N TYR A 180 -9.84 -11.96 -16.73
CA TYR A 180 -9.96 -12.39 -15.33
C TYR A 180 -11.30 -11.96 -14.73
N PRO A 181 -12.42 -12.62 -15.11
CA PRO A 181 -13.75 -12.24 -14.64
C PRO A 181 -13.87 -12.33 -13.12
N GLY A 182 -14.23 -11.20 -12.49
CA GLY A 182 -14.36 -11.13 -11.03
C GLY A 182 -13.04 -10.87 -10.29
N ALA A 183 -11.94 -10.64 -11.01
CA ALA A 183 -10.70 -10.20 -10.38
C ALA A 183 -10.85 -8.80 -9.76
N ARG A 184 -10.24 -8.62 -8.61
CA ARG A 184 -10.17 -7.35 -7.88
C ARG A 184 -8.83 -6.68 -8.16
N ILE A 185 -8.86 -5.39 -8.48
CA ILE A 185 -7.63 -4.62 -8.72
C ILE A 185 -7.12 -4.14 -7.37
N VAL A 186 -5.87 -4.47 -7.07
CA VAL A 186 -5.22 -4.16 -5.80
C VAL A 186 -4.37 -2.92 -5.90
N ASP A 187 -3.57 -2.84 -6.98
CA ASP A 187 -2.65 -1.72 -7.19
C ASP A 187 -2.37 -1.52 -8.67
N ALA A 188 -1.79 -0.37 -8.99
CA ALA A 188 -1.36 -0.07 -10.35
C ALA A 188 -0.19 0.91 -10.34
N GLU A 189 0.89 0.57 -11.03
CA GLU A 189 2.09 1.38 -11.11
C GLU A 189 2.51 1.63 -12.56
N ARG A 190 2.93 2.88 -12.85
CA ARG A 190 3.51 3.24 -14.14
C ARG A 190 5.02 3.27 -14.07
N GLU A 191 5.65 2.34 -14.75
CA GLU A 191 7.09 2.27 -14.89
C GLU A 191 7.52 2.43 -16.35
N LYS A 192 8.57 3.28 -16.60
CA LYS A 192 9.37 3.38 -17.86
C LYS A 192 8.60 3.08 -19.15
N GLY A 193 7.38 3.62 -19.28
CA GLY A 193 6.57 3.49 -20.50
C GLY A 193 5.62 2.29 -20.53
N GLY A 194 5.46 1.60 -19.42
CA GLY A 194 4.47 0.55 -19.20
C GLY A 194 3.53 0.85 -18.03
N LEU A 195 2.58 -0.03 -17.83
CA LEU A 195 1.70 -0.05 -16.68
C LEU A 195 1.69 -1.47 -16.12
N GLU A 196 1.97 -1.62 -14.87
CA GLU A 196 1.77 -2.82 -14.09
C GLU A 196 0.48 -2.70 -13.30
N VAL A 197 -0.32 -3.75 -13.26
CA VAL A 197 -1.56 -3.81 -12.48
C VAL A 197 -1.57 -5.08 -11.67
N GLU A 198 -1.58 -4.95 -10.36
CA GLU A 198 -1.76 -6.06 -9.43
C GLU A 198 -3.25 -6.39 -9.31
N ILE A 199 -3.58 -7.66 -9.44
CA ILE A 199 -4.95 -8.16 -9.29
C ILE A 199 -5.01 -9.41 -8.40
N ILE A 200 -6.17 -9.65 -7.80
CA ILE A 200 -6.49 -10.94 -7.17
C ILE A 200 -7.54 -11.63 -8.02
N ASP A 201 -7.15 -12.74 -8.65
CA ASP A 201 -8.05 -13.62 -9.41
C ASP A 201 -8.46 -14.82 -8.54
N GLY A 202 -9.66 -14.75 -7.95
CA GLY A 202 -10.09 -15.67 -6.89
C GLY A 202 -9.28 -15.44 -5.60
N ARG A 203 -8.27 -16.28 -5.35
CA ARG A 203 -7.28 -16.14 -4.26
C ARG A 203 -5.84 -16.10 -4.76
N THR A 204 -5.64 -15.90 -6.05
CA THR A 204 -4.32 -15.91 -6.69
C THR A 204 -3.92 -14.48 -7.04
N PRO A 205 -2.86 -13.94 -6.43
CA PRO A 205 -2.25 -12.68 -6.86
C PRO A 205 -1.65 -12.84 -8.26
N ARG A 206 -1.79 -11.80 -9.09
CA ARG A 206 -1.20 -11.73 -10.42
C ARG A 206 -0.74 -10.32 -10.72
N GLU A 207 0.36 -10.21 -11.42
CA GLU A 207 0.87 -8.97 -11.97
C GLU A 207 0.58 -8.94 -13.48
N VAL A 208 -0.20 -7.97 -13.94
CA VAL A 208 -0.61 -7.83 -15.35
C VAL A 208 0.10 -6.65 -15.97
N TYR A 209 0.97 -6.92 -16.95
CA TYR A 209 1.83 -5.92 -17.59
C TYR A 209 1.24 -5.43 -18.90
N PHE A 210 1.15 -4.10 -19.07
CA PHE A 210 0.72 -3.42 -20.28
C PHE A 210 1.85 -2.55 -20.81
N GLY A 211 2.00 -2.51 -22.13
CA GLY A 211 2.94 -1.65 -22.82
C GLY A 211 2.32 -0.35 -23.27
N ALA A 212 3.02 0.35 -24.16
CA ALA A 212 2.53 1.58 -24.78
C ALA A 212 1.19 1.33 -25.50
N GLY A 213 0.22 2.25 -25.28
CA GLY A 213 -1.13 2.14 -25.84
C GLY A 213 -1.98 1.05 -25.19
N ASP A 214 -1.70 0.72 -23.94
CA ASP A 214 -2.46 -0.20 -23.09
C ASP A 214 -2.55 -1.64 -23.65
N ALA A 215 -1.58 -2.03 -24.48
CA ALA A 215 -1.50 -3.39 -25.03
C ALA A 215 -0.98 -4.36 -23.95
N TRP A 216 -1.73 -5.43 -23.69
CA TRP A 216 -1.29 -6.48 -22.78
C TRP A 216 -0.01 -7.14 -23.28
N LEU A 217 0.99 -7.22 -22.44
CA LEU A 217 2.29 -7.83 -22.73
C LEU A 217 2.42 -9.23 -22.14
N ARG A 218 2.09 -9.36 -20.87
CA ARG A 218 2.20 -10.60 -20.10
C ARG A 218 1.43 -10.50 -18.79
N THR A 219 1.18 -11.66 -18.20
CA THR A 219 0.77 -11.78 -16.81
C THR A 219 1.73 -12.69 -16.09
N LYS A 220 2.24 -12.25 -14.95
CA LYS A 220 3.07 -13.03 -14.04
C LYS A 220 2.17 -13.60 -12.94
N THR A 221 2.41 -14.84 -12.57
CA THR A 221 1.76 -15.53 -11.46
C THR A 221 2.81 -16.37 -10.75
N GLU A 222 3.00 -16.12 -9.46
CA GLU A 222 3.81 -17.01 -8.64
C GLU A 222 3.10 -18.35 -8.48
N VAL A 223 3.83 -19.45 -8.65
CA VAL A 223 3.29 -20.80 -8.59
C VAL A 223 4.10 -21.68 -7.64
N ARG A 224 3.40 -22.58 -6.95
CA ARG A 224 4.07 -23.54 -6.09
C ARG A 224 4.83 -24.57 -6.93
N ARG A 225 5.89 -25.12 -6.36
CA ARG A 225 6.66 -26.18 -6.99
C ARG A 225 5.80 -27.38 -7.45
N SER A 226 4.73 -27.68 -6.75
CA SER A 226 3.79 -28.76 -7.10
C SER A 226 2.93 -28.47 -8.33
N GLU A 227 2.83 -27.21 -8.74
CA GLU A 227 2.04 -26.75 -9.89
C GLU A 227 2.89 -26.68 -11.17
N VAL A 228 4.21 -26.79 -11.02
CA VAL A 228 5.14 -26.76 -12.16
C VAL A 228 5.04 -28.05 -12.95
N PRO A 229 4.92 -28.00 -14.30
CA PRO A 229 4.89 -29.19 -15.13
C PRO A 229 6.11 -30.10 -14.89
N ALA A 230 5.88 -31.41 -14.79
CA ALA A 230 6.93 -32.38 -14.47
C ALA A 230 8.12 -32.32 -15.44
N ALA A 231 7.88 -32.00 -16.73
CA ALA A 231 8.93 -31.83 -17.71
C ALA A 231 9.87 -30.66 -17.40
N VAL A 232 9.33 -29.53 -16.88
CA VAL A 232 10.14 -28.38 -16.49
C VAL A 232 11.00 -28.73 -15.27
N MET A 233 10.40 -29.35 -14.25
CA MET A 233 11.14 -29.80 -13.07
C MET A 233 12.21 -30.83 -13.40
N GLN A 234 11.94 -31.77 -14.32
CA GLN A 234 12.92 -32.72 -14.79
C GLN A 234 14.09 -32.05 -15.54
N ALA A 235 13.80 -31.08 -16.40
CA ALA A 235 14.81 -30.29 -17.09
C ALA A 235 15.71 -29.53 -16.09
N PHE A 236 15.14 -28.91 -15.06
CA PHE A 236 15.91 -28.28 -14.00
C PHE A 236 16.81 -29.29 -13.27
N GLN A 237 16.26 -30.42 -12.82
CA GLN A 237 17.00 -31.46 -12.08
C GLN A 237 18.14 -32.08 -12.84
N THR A 238 18.11 -32.07 -14.19
CA THR A 238 19.16 -32.57 -15.07
C THR A 238 20.10 -31.49 -15.58
N SER A 239 19.88 -30.23 -15.21
CA SER A 239 20.69 -29.09 -15.62
C SER A 239 21.93 -28.91 -14.72
N GLN A 240 22.83 -28.02 -15.12
CA GLN A 240 23.95 -27.58 -14.27
C GLN A 240 23.52 -26.89 -12.97
N TYR A 241 22.26 -26.51 -12.87
CA TYR A 241 21.67 -25.82 -11.73
C TYR A 241 20.91 -26.73 -10.76
N ALA A 242 20.96 -28.07 -10.98
CA ALA A 242 20.19 -29.04 -10.19
C ALA A 242 20.44 -29.02 -8.69
N GLY A 243 21.61 -28.50 -8.26
CA GLY A 243 21.97 -28.35 -6.85
C GLY A 243 21.65 -26.96 -6.26
N TRP A 244 21.04 -26.06 -7.01
CA TRP A 244 20.66 -24.74 -6.54
C TRP A 244 19.32 -24.79 -5.79
N GLU A 245 19.17 -23.96 -4.79
CA GLU A 245 17.89 -23.72 -4.14
C GLU A 245 16.97 -22.94 -5.10
N ILE A 246 15.69 -23.30 -5.11
CA ILE A 246 14.66 -22.57 -5.85
C ILE A 246 14.02 -21.64 -4.85
N ASP A 247 14.17 -20.36 -5.06
CA ASP A 247 13.57 -19.28 -4.27
C ASP A 247 12.13 -19.06 -4.72
N ASP A 248 11.95 -18.58 -5.95
CA ASP A 248 10.64 -18.31 -6.55
C ASP A 248 10.42 -19.09 -7.84
N ILE A 249 9.18 -19.33 -8.18
CA ILE A 249 8.77 -19.90 -9.47
C ILE A 249 7.62 -19.08 -10.04
N ASP A 250 7.90 -18.42 -11.15
CA ASP A 250 6.92 -17.62 -11.87
C ASP A 250 6.42 -18.32 -13.14
N HIS A 251 5.12 -18.29 -13.32
CA HIS A 251 4.48 -18.60 -14.59
C HIS A 251 4.15 -17.31 -15.34
N TYR A 252 4.61 -17.20 -16.59
CA TYR A 252 4.29 -16.09 -17.48
C TYR A 252 3.33 -16.53 -18.57
N ASP A 253 2.17 -15.85 -18.65
CA ASP A 253 1.23 -15.91 -19.77
C ASP A 253 1.44 -14.67 -20.66
N SER A 254 1.45 -14.85 -21.97
CA SER A 254 1.65 -13.77 -22.94
C SER A 254 0.84 -14.01 -24.21
N PRO A 255 0.55 -12.96 -25.04
CA PRO A 255 -0.09 -13.18 -26.33
C PRO A 255 0.66 -14.19 -27.17
N GLU A 256 -0.07 -15.08 -27.85
CA GLU A 256 0.54 -15.93 -28.88
C GLU A 256 1.14 -15.05 -29.98
N ARG A 257 2.37 -15.33 -30.37
CA ARG A 257 3.08 -14.61 -31.44
C ARG A 257 2.82 -15.28 -32.78
#